data_162a154b5b69d2796f2733f8db5706b5
#
_entry.id   162a154b5b69d2796f2733f8db5706b5
#
_cell.length_a   1.000
_cell.length_b   1.000
_cell.length_c   1.000
_cell.angle_alpha   90.00
_cell.angle_beta   90.00
_cell.angle_gamma   90.00
#
_symmetry.space_group_name_H-M   'P 1'
#
loop_
_entity.id
_entity.type
_entity.pdbx_description
1 polymer ?
#
loop_
_entity_poly.entity_id
_entity_poly.type
_entity_poly.pdbx_seq_one_letter_code
_entity_poly.pdbx_strand_id
1 'polypeptide(L)'
;TAFSDVLQRAELFNSHHVQREPLSIRERMSSVLSRLEEISENDSPFIEFATLFRVEEGRAGVVITLMAILELIKETLISVVQNEPYGPIYVRPPSEAVIEKEESL
;
A
#
# COMPACT_ATOMS: atom_id res chain seq x y z
N THR A 1 -2.12 -12.36 -9.53
CA THR A 1 -1.24 -11.33 -9.02
C THR A 1 -1.60 -10.95 -7.59
N ALA A 2 -0.70 -10.28 -6.91
CA ALA A 2 -0.95 -9.88 -5.52
C ALA A 2 -2.20 -9.01 -5.40
N PHE A 3 -2.38 -8.07 -6.30
CA PHE A 3 -3.55 -7.20 -6.24
C PHE A 3 -4.84 -7.94 -6.60
N SER A 4 -4.80 -8.79 -7.61
CA SER A 4 -6.02 -9.52 -7.99
C SER A 4 -6.48 -10.46 -6.89
N ASP A 5 -5.53 -11.06 -6.15
CA ASP A 5 -5.88 -11.90 -5.01
C ASP A 5 -6.56 -11.11 -3.91
N VAL A 6 -6.05 -9.92 -3.61
CA VAL A 6 -6.65 -9.03 -2.62
C VAL A 6 -8.05 -8.61 -3.06
N LEU A 7 -8.19 -8.22 -4.31
CA LEU A 7 -9.47 -7.77 -4.85
C LEU A 7 -10.52 -8.88 -4.79
N GLN A 8 -10.10 -10.09 -5.13
CA GLN A 8 -11.00 -11.24 -5.10
C GLN A 8 -11.50 -11.50 -3.68
N ARG A 9 -10.61 -11.44 -2.69
CA ARG A 9 -10.99 -11.61 -1.30
C ARG A 9 -11.94 -10.52 -0.84
N ALA A 10 -11.71 -9.27 -1.27
CA ALA A 10 -12.57 -8.15 -0.91
C ALA A 10 -13.97 -8.31 -1.50
N GLU A 11 -14.08 -8.89 -2.68
CA GLU A 11 -15.38 -9.10 -3.31
C GLU A 11 -16.25 -10.08 -2.55
N LEU A 12 -15.63 -11.01 -1.80
CA LEU A 12 -16.38 -11.93 -0.96
C LEU A 12 -17.11 -11.20 0.17
N PHE A 13 -16.58 -10.09 0.62
CA PHE A 13 -17.21 -9.29 1.67
C PHE A 13 -18.17 -8.24 1.14
N ASN A 14 -18.01 -7.87 -0.10
CA ASN A 14 -18.74 -6.73 -0.66
C ASN A 14 -20.26 -6.90 -0.62
N SER A 15 -20.75 -8.11 -0.78
CA SER A 15 -22.19 -8.38 -0.80
C SER A 15 -22.81 -8.35 0.59
N HIS A 16 -22.01 -8.38 1.65
CA HIS A 16 -22.49 -8.46 3.01
C HIS A 16 -22.31 -7.17 3.81
N HIS A 17 -21.59 -6.24 3.26
CA HIS A 17 -21.30 -4.98 3.95
C HIS A 17 -21.75 -3.78 3.18
N VAL A 18 -22.45 -2.90 3.88
CA VAL A 18 -22.77 -1.59 3.36
C VAL A 18 -21.78 -0.62 4.00
N GLN A 19 -20.90 -0.10 3.21
CA GLN A 19 -19.93 0.85 3.71
C GLN A 19 -20.62 2.19 3.92
N ARG A 20 -20.71 2.62 5.15
CA ARG A 20 -21.42 3.85 5.50
C ARG A 20 -20.53 5.05 5.67
N GLU A 21 -19.27 4.79 6.05
CA GLU A 21 -18.34 5.88 6.23
C GLU A 21 -17.58 6.16 4.95
N PRO A 22 -17.44 7.44 4.59
CA PRO A 22 -16.67 7.77 3.40
C PRO A 22 -15.22 7.34 3.59
N LEU A 23 -14.68 6.71 2.57
CA LEU A 23 -13.28 6.30 2.56
C LEU A 23 -12.45 7.45 2.01
N SER A 24 -11.36 7.75 2.66
CA SER A 24 -10.50 8.85 2.28
C SER A 24 -9.14 8.35 1.83
N ILE A 25 -8.71 8.78 0.66
CA ILE A 25 -7.39 8.46 0.14
C ILE A 25 -6.33 9.04 1.08
N ARG A 26 -6.55 10.25 1.55
CA ARG A 26 -5.62 10.95 2.44
C ARG A 26 -5.42 10.22 3.75
N GLU A 27 -6.51 9.76 4.35
CA GLU A 27 -6.43 8.97 5.56
C GLU A 27 -5.68 7.68 5.35
N ARG A 28 -5.92 7.04 4.23
CA ARG A 28 -5.25 5.79 3.90
C ARG A 28 -3.76 6.01 3.68
N MET A 29 -3.38 7.11 3.03
CA MET A 29 -1.99 7.48 2.86
C MET A 29 -1.29 7.65 4.20
N SER A 30 -1.95 8.36 5.12
CA SER A 30 -1.40 8.55 6.46
C SER A 30 -1.23 7.23 7.19
N SER A 31 -2.21 6.35 7.05
CA SER A 31 -2.17 5.03 7.68
C SER A 31 -1.01 4.20 7.17
N VAL A 32 -0.78 4.20 5.87
CA VAL A 32 0.33 3.45 5.27
C VAL A 32 1.67 4.01 5.75
N LEU A 33 1.81 5.33 5.76
CA LEU A 33 3.05 5.96 6.21
C LEU A 33 3.32 5.67 7.68
N SER A 34 2.28 5.68 8.52
CA SER A 34 2.44 5.36 9.94
C SER A 34 2.94 3.93 10.14
N ARG A 35 2.41 2.99 9.37
CA ARG A 35 2.85 1.60 9.47
C ARG A 35 4.31 1.46 9.04
N LEU A 36 4.72 2.18 8.01
CA LEU A 36 6.11 2.14 7.57
C LEU A 36 7.05 2.74 8.60
N GLU A 37 6.61 3.80 9.29
CA GLU A 37 7.43 4.39 10.36
C GLU A 37 7.63 3.41 11.51
N GLU A 38 6.58 2.72 11.90
CA GLU A 38 6.67 1.72 12.96
C GLU A 38 7.64 0.60 12.60
N ILE A 39 7.61 0.18 11.36
CA ILE A 39 8.45 -0.92 10.90
C ILE A 39 9.89 -0.48 10.71
N SER A 40 10.10 0.77 10.26
CA SER A 40 11.47 1.25 10.05
C SER A 40 12.26 1.39 11.33
N GLU A 41 11.58 1.46 12.48
CA GLU A 41 12.24 1.48 13.78
C GLU A 41 12.69 0.07 14.19
N ASN A 42 12.18 -0.94 13.52
CA ASN A 42 12.56 -2.33 13.72
C ASN A 42 13.53 -2.75 12.60
N ASP A 43 14.05 -3.95 12.68
CA ASP A 43 15.05 -4.42 11.73
C ASP A 43 14.52 -4.75 10.34
N SER A 44 13.21 -4.76 10.17
CA SER A 44 12.62 -5.13 8.90
C SER A 44 11.78 -3.99 8.32
N PRO A 45 12.34 -3.20 7.39
CA PRO A 45 11.63 -2.03 6.85
C PRO A 45 10.66 -2.34 5.73
N PHE A 46 10.26 -3.60 5.56
CA PHE A 46 9.37 -4.01 4.48
C PHE A 46 8.01 -4.40 4.99
N ILE A 47 6.96 -3.98 4.27
CA ILE A 47 5.60 -4.44 4.52
C ILE A 47 5.15 -5.15 3.25
N GLU A 48 4.60 -6.35 3.39
CA GLU A 48 4.03 -7.01 2.24
C GLU A 48 2.81 -6.24 1.76
N PHE A 49 2.79 -5.93 0.48
CA PHE A 49 1.76 -5.12 -0.16
C PHE A 49 0.33 -5.58 0.20
N ALA A 50 0.10 -6.90 0.15
CA ALA A 50 -1.23 -7.43 0.40
C ALA A 50 -1.75 -7.14 1.80
N THR A 51 -0.86 -6.96 2.78
CA THR A 51 -1.28 -6.72 4.16
C THR A 51 -1.75 -5.29 4.40
N LEU A 52 -1.54 -4.40 3.45
CA LEU A 52 -2.02 -3.03 3.57
C LEU A 52 -3.51 -2.90 3.28
N PHE A 53 -4.08 -3.89 2.66
CA PHE A 53 -5.49 -3.86 2.28
C PHE A 53 -6.36 -4.49 3.35
N ARG A 54 -7.49 -3.86 3.60
CA ARG A 54 -8.48 -4.39 4.52
C ARG A 54 -9.61 -4.96 3.70
N VAL A 55 -9.59 -6.27 3.48
CA VAL A 55 -10.57 -6.91 2.59
C VAL A 55 -11.98 -6.81 3.13
N GLU A 56 -12.14 -6.67 4.44
CA GLU A 56 -13.45 -6.50 5.06
C GLU A 56 -14.12 -5.18 4.69
N GLU A 57 -13.37 -4.23 4.14
CA GLU A 57 -13.95 -2.99 3.64
C GLU A 57 -14.57 -3.15 2.25
N GLY A 58 -14.38 -4.33 1.65
CA GLY A 58 -14.91 -4.61 0.35
C GLY A 58 -14.10 -3.98 -0.78
N ARG A 59 -14.66 -4.03 -1.98
CA ARG A 59 -13.98 -3.56 -3.17
C ARG A 59 -13.59 -2.08 -3.10
N ALA A 60 -14.49 -1.25 -2.57
CA ALA A 60 -14.22 0.18 -2.48
C ALA A 60 -12.99 0.46 -1.62
N GLY A 61 -12.85 -0.27 -0.51
CA GLY A 61 -11.69 -0.11 0.36
C GLY A 61 -10.39 -0.51 -0.33
N VAL A 62 -10.43 -1.59 -1.11
CA VAL A 62 -9.26 -2.04 -1.85
C VAL A 62 -8.85 -0.99 -2.89
N VAL A 63 -9.82 -0.45 -3.61
CA VAL A 63 -9.53 0.57 -4.63
C VAL A 63 -8.92 1.83 -4.00
N ILE A 64 -9.49 2.29 -2.89
CA ILE A 64 -8.99 3.48 -2.20
C ILE A 64 -7.56 3.24 -1.70
N THR A 65 -7.31 2.07 -1.13
CA THR A 65 -5.96 1.75 -0.65
C THR A 65 -4.95 1.72 -1.80
N LEU A 66 -5.33 1.14 -2.93
CA LEU A 66 -4.46 1.13 -4.09
C LEU A 66 -4.17 2.54 -4.57
N MET A 67 -5.20 3.40 -4.64
CA MET A 67 -5.01 4.78 -5.05
C MET A 67 -4.08 5.53 -4.09
N ALA A 68 -4.21 5.27 -2.79
CA ALA A 68 -3.34 5.88 -1.79
C ALA A 68 -1.88 5.45 -2.00
N ILE A 69 -1.66 4.16 -2.23
CA ILE A 69 -0.32 3.64 -2.48
C ILE A 69 0.29 4.26 -3.74
N LEU A 70 -0.48 4.33 -4.81
CA LEU A 70 -0.01 4.92 -6.06
C LEU A 70 0.34 6.39 -5.88
N GLU A 71 -0.45 7.12 -5.10
CA GLU A 71 -0.16 8.52 -4.84
C GLU A 71 1.13 8.67 -4.02
N LEU A 72 1.33 7.80 -3.03
CA LEU A 72 2.55 7.82 -2.24
C LEU A 72 3.78 7.53 -3.11
N ILE A 73 3.66 6.61 -4.06
CA ILE A 73 4.74 6.33 -4.99
C ILE A 73 5.03 7.54 -5.85
N LYS A 74 3.98 8.17 -6.36
CA LYS A 74 4.10 9.34 -7.20
C LYS A 74 4.83 10.48 -6.47
N GLU A 75 4.57 10.63 -5.18
CA GLU A 75 5.20 11.66 -4.37
C GLU A 75 6.55 11.22 -3.80
N THR A 76 7.00 10.04 -4.16
CA THR A 76 8.27 9.45 -3.72
C THR A 76 8.37 9.28 -2.20
N LEU A 77 7.23 9.07 -1.56
CA LEU A 77 7.19 8.84 -0.12
C LEU A 77 7.33 7.37 0.26
N ILE A 78 7.18 6.48 -0.70
CA ILE A 78 7.40 5.04 -0.51
C ILE A 78 8.04 4.47 -1.77
N SER A 79 8.64 3.30 -1.63
CA SER A 79 9.16 2.51 -2.75
C SER A 79 8.49 1.14 -2.75
N VAL A 80 8.36 0.55 -3.93
CA VAL A 80 7.75 -0.75 -4.09
C VAL A 80 8.77 -1.69 -4.73
N VAL A 81 8.90 -2.89 -4.19
CA VAL A 81 9.87 -3.88 -4.65
C VAL A 81 9.17 -5.19 -4.95
N GLN A 82 9.50 -5.77 -6.08
CA GLN A 82 9.05 -7.12 -6.43
C GLN A 82 10.26 -7.86 -7.00
N ASN A 83 10.71 -8.87 -6.29
CA ASN A 83 11.92 -9.58 -6.67
C ASN A 83 11.74 -10.57 -7.81
N GLU A 84 10.53 -11.08 -7.97
CA GLU A 84 10.23 -12.06 -9.01
C GLU A 84 8.94 -11.69 -9.72
N PRO A 85 8.81 -11.97 -11.03
CA PRO A 85 7.55 -11.80 -11.72
C PRO A 85 6.45 -12.61 -11.01
N TYR A 86 5.30 -12.00 -10.79
CA TYR A 86 4.17 -12.60 -10.09
C TYR A 86 4.44 -12.96 -8.63
N GLY A 87 5.60 -12.61 -8.11
CA GLY A 87 5.93 -12.84 -6.70
C GLY A 87 5.32 -11.77 -5.79
N PRO A 88 5.56 -11.91 -4.48
CA PRO A 88 5.06 -10.93 -3.52
C PRO A 88 5.62 -9.53 -3.80
N ILE A 89 4.79 -8.54 -3.52
CA ILE A 89 5.19 -7.14 -3.65
C ILE A 89 5.41 -6.59 -2.26
N TYR A 90 6.49 -5.85 -2.06
CA TYR A 90 6.84 -5.27 -0.78
C TYR A 90 6.89 -3.75 -0.89
N VAL A 91 6.42 -3.09 0.15
CA VAL A 91 6.46 -1.64 0.26
C VAL A 91 7.47 -1.27 1.34
N ARG A 92 8.26 -0.26 1.07
CA ARG A 92 9.29 0.18 2.02
C ARG A 92 9.42 1.71 1.97
N PRO A 93 10.12 2.31 2.96
CA PRO A 93 10.41 3.74 2.91
C PRO A 93 11.22 4.08 1.66
N PRO A 94 11.19 5.35 1.22
CA PRO A 94 11.92 5.73 0.03
C PRO A 94 13.43 5.51 0.20
N SER A 95 14.07 5.12 -0.88
CA SER A 95 15.50 4.86 -0.86
C SER A 95 16.29 6.17 -0.90
N GLU A 96 17.29 6.29 -0.03
CA GLU A 96 18.18 7.45 -0.05
C GLU A 96 18.94 7.55 -1.37
N ALA A 97 19.25 6.42 -1.96
CA ALA A 97 19.95 6.41 -3.25
C ALA A 97 19.14 7.09 -4.34
N VAL A 98 17.82 6.95 -4.29
CA VAL A 98 16.93 7.60 -5.25
C VAL A 98 16.97 9.12 -5.04
N ILE A 99 16.93 9.54 -3.79
CA ILE A 99 16.97 10.96 -3.43
C ILE A 99 18.29 11.58 -3.87
N GLU A 100 19.40 10.92 -3.60
CA GLU A 100 20.72 11.39 -4.00
C GLU A 100 20.83 11.53 -5.51
N LYS A 101 20.27 10.58 -6.23
CA LYS A 101 20.30 10.62 -7.67
C LYS A 101 19.53 11.81 -8.23
N GLU A 102 18.42 12.14 -7.62
CA GLU A 102 17.64 13.30 -8.03
C GLU A 102 18.39 14.59 -7.74
N GLU A 103 19.06 14.66 -6.60
CA GLU A 103 19.83 15.84 -6.24
C GLU A 103 21.03 16.06 -7.13
N SER A 104 21.61 15.00 -7.65
CA SER A 104 22.78 15.11 -8.50
C SER A 104 22.46 15.58 -9.92
N LEU A 105 21.19 15.61 -10.26
CA LEU A 105 20.75 16.11 -11.54
C LEU A 105 20.45 17.59 -11.49
#